data_7930ec1bb123ee169399bbd38ec7b8f0
#
_entry.id   7930ec1bb123ee169399bbd38ec7b8f0
#
_cell.length_a   1.000
_cell.length_b   1.000
_cell.length_c   1.000
_cell.angle_alpha   90.00
_cell.angle_beta   90.00
_cell.angle_gamma   90.00
#
_symmetry.space_group_name_H-M   'P 1'
#
loop_
_entity.id
_entity.type
_entity.pdbx_description
1 polymer ?
#
loop_
_entity_poly.entity_id
_entity_poly.type
_entity_poly.pdbx_seq_one_letter_code
_entity_poly.pdbx_strand_id
1 'polypeptide(L)'
;MARKKIAIIGVGKISQDQHLPVIDKSKDFALAATVSTRGLAHGDLPVFKTPAELYAAMPEVKLVAVCTPPGVRHAIVREALDAGMDVLMEKPPTTTISELDDLVAYARKKKRILFQTWHSQYNEAVDTARKILRKDGVASVRIDWRESVRKWHPGQDWVWEPGGFGVFDPGINALSIFSKIMPFPVFVESARLKFPANRQTPVDAEIVFKSGQKHQPKLSAGFNWLETEGEVWTISIETQRGDRLKLEKGGRMLRVNDAVKVENPSEEYERIYERFATLLKKGKSEVDGTPLRLVADAFLLGARENVEDFNW
;
A
#
# COMPACT_ATOMS: atom_id res chain seq x y z
N MET A 1 19.76 16.94 -16.22
CA MET A 1 18.47 16.96 -16.96
C MET A 1 17.49 17.80 -16.17
N ALA A 2 16.55 18.49 -16.83
CA ALA A 2 15.49 19.20 -16.11
C ALA A 2 14.60 18.21 -15.35
N ARG A 3 14.16 18.59 -14.15
CA ARG A 3 13.21 17.79 -13.36
C ARG A 3 11.88 17.64 -14.11
N LYS A 4 11.27 16.46 -14.04
CA LYS A 4 9.97 16.19 -14.67
C LYS A 4 8.85 16.83 -13.85
N LYS A 5 7.96 17.58 -14.52
CA LYS A 5 6.78 18.14 -13.88
C LYS A 5 5.80 17.04 -13.50
N ILE A 6 5.36 17.01 -12.23
CA ILE A 6 4.36 16.08 -11.69
C ILE A 6 3.30 16.88 -10.95
N ALA A 7 2.03 16.47 -11.02
CA ALA A 7 0.98 17.02 -10.18
C ALA A 7 0.47 15.96 -9.18
N ILE A 8 -0.06 16.43 -8.04
CA ILE A 8 -0.72 15.56 -7.06
C ILE A 8 -2.23 15.71 -7.17
N ILE A 9 -2.94 14.58 -7.30
CA ILE A 9 -4.39 14.52 -7.27
C ILE A 9 -4.84 13.93 -5.94
N GLY A 10 -5.50 14.72 -5.11
CA GLY A 10 -5.89 14.38 -3.75
C GLY A 10 -4.86 14.83 -2.72
N VAL A 11 -5.10 16.02 -2.12
CA VAL A 11 -4.24 16.57 -1.06
C VAL A 11 -4.80 16.17 0.30
N GLY A 12 -4.52 14.95 0.71
CA GLY A 12 -4.84 14.39 2.02
C GLY A 12 -3.60 14.29 2.91
N LYS A 13 -3.75 13.57 4.05
CA LYS A 13 -2.64 13.40 5.02
C LYS A 13 -1.41 12.79 4.36
N ILE A 14 -1.56 11.70 3.62
CA ILE A 14 -0.42 10.99 3.00
C ILE A 14 0.33 11.87 1.98
N SER A 15 -0.37 12.68 1.21
CA SER A 15 0.29 13.60 0.28
C SER A 15 1.07 14.68 1.01
N GLN A 16 0.53 15.23 2.11
CA GLN A 16 1.21 16.26 2.90
C GLN A 16 2.40 15.72 3.68
N ASP A 17 2.26 14.54 4.29
CA ASP A 17 3.30 13.97 5.15
C ASP A 17 4.43 13.31 4.35
N GLN A 18 4.17 12.82 3.14
CA GLN A 18 5.10 12.00 2.38
C GLN A 18 5.40 12.54 0.98
N HIS A 19 4.39 12.63 0.10
CA HIS A 19 4.61 12.94 -1.31
C HIS A 19 5.20 14.34 -1.53
N LEU A 20 4.60 15.37 -0.92
CA LEU A 20 5.04 16.74 -1.09
C LEU A 20 6.48 16.95 -0.61
N PRO A 21 6.87 16.55 0.64
CA PRO A 21 8.25 16.72 1.10
C PRO A 21 9.29 15.96 0.28
N VAL A 22 8.92 14.80 -0.27
CA VAL A 22 9.83 14.00 -1.11
C VAL A 22 9.98 14.61 -2.50
N ILE A 23 8.90 15.11 -3.10
CA ILE A 23 8.98 15.79 -4.41
C ILE A 23 9.79 17.08 -4.29
N ASP A 24 9.64 17.85 -3.23
CA ASP A 24 10.38 19.11 -3.00
C ASP A 24 11.91 18.86 -3.01
N LYS A 25 12.35 17.76 -2.42
CA LYS A 25 13.76 17.34 -2.35
C LYS A 25 14.22 16.54 -3.56
N SER A 26 13.30 16.15 -4.46
CA SER A 26 13.61 15.26 -5.58
C SER A 26 14.52 15.90 -6.61
N LYS A 27 15.48 15.13 -7.12
CA LYS A 27 16.32 15.49 -8.26
C LYS A 27 15.64 15.19 -9.61
N ASP A 28 14.68 14.27 -9.62
CA ASP A 28 14.00 13.78 -10.82
C ASP A 28 12.67 14.50 -11.09
N PHE A 29 11.97 14.96 -10.03
CA PHE A 29 10.63 15.53 -10.14
C PHE A 29 10.56 16.95 -9.58
N ALA A 30 9.64 17.75 -10.14
CA ALA A 30 9.25 19.06 -9.63
C ALA A 30 7.72 19.10 -9.55
N LEU A 31 7.17 19.46 -8.38
CA LEU A 31 5.74 19.68 -8.24
C LEU A 31 5.32 20.85 -9.13
N ALA A 32 4.29 20.66 -9.94
CA ALA A 32 3.78 21.66 -10.86
C ALA A 32 2.42 22.22 -10.41
N ALA A 33 1.59 21.39 -9.79
CA ALA A 33 0.24 21.76 -9.34
C ALA A 33 -0.29 20.73 -8.36
N THR A 34 -1.38 21.09 -7.68
CA THR A 34 -2.21 20.16 -6.91
C THR A 34 -3.66 20.19 -7.39
N VAL A 35 -4.36 19.06 -7.24
CA VAL A 35 -5.80 18.96 -7.44
C VAL A 35 -6.44 18.63 -6.09
N SER A 36 -7.28 19.52 -5.60
CA SER A 36 -7.92 19.40 -4.29
C SER A 36 -9.31 20.01 -4.28
N THR A 37 -10.34 19.23 -4.02
CA THR A 37 -11.71 19.72 -3.85
C THR A 37 -11.84 20.72 -2.69
N ARG A 38 -10.92 20.66 -1.71
CA ARG A 38 -10.85 21.57 -0.56
C ARG A 38 -9.98 22.80 -0.82
N GLY A 39 -9.37 22.93 -2.01
CA GLY A 39 -8.50 24.06 -2.35
C GLY A 39 -7.17 24.08 -1.60
N LEU A 40 -6.68 22.91 -1.16
CA LEU A 40 -5.41 22.82 -0.43
C LEU A 40 -4.23 23.00 -1.40
N ALA A 41 -3.49 24.07 -1.20
CA ALA A 41 -2.30 24.44 -1.96
C ALA A 41 -1.01 23.89 -1.33
N HIS A 42 0.07 23.88 -2.11
CA HIS A 42 1.44 23.71 -1.62
C HIS A 42 2.28 24.90 -2.10
N GLY A 43 2.61 25.81 -1.19
CA GLY A 43 3.22 27.09 -1.54
C GLY A 43 2.33 27.91 -2.50
N ASP A 44 2.96 28.58 -3.46
CA ASP A 44 2.28 29.42 -4.46
C ASP A 44 1.89 28.64 -5.74
N LEU A 45 1.93 27.30 -5.71
CA LEU A 45 1.62 26.50 -6.89
C LEU A 45 0.12 26.51 -7.21
N PRO A 46 -0.24 26.38 -8.50
CA PRO A 46 -1.63 26.30 -8.92
C PRO A 46 -2.39 25.16 -8.24
N VAL A 47 -3.64 25.46 -7.87
CA VAL A 47 -4.58 24.49 -7.28
C VAL A 47 -5.80 24.40 -8.18
N PHE A 48 -6.14 23.21 -8.60
CA PHE A 48 -7.32 22.90 -9.40
C PHE A 48 -8.36 22.17 -8.57
N LYS A 49 -9.62 22.35 -8.89
CA LYS A 49 -10.74 21.62 -8.23
C LYS A 49 -10.91 20.22 -8.78
N THR A 50 -10.64 20.04 -10.07
CA THR A 50 -10.82 18.79 -10.80
C THR A 50 -9.55 18.41 -11.62
N PRO A 51 -9.35 17.13 -11.91
CA PRO A 51 -8.27 16.70 -12.79
C PRO A 51 -8.39 17.31 -14.20
N ALA A 52 -9.63 17.40 -14.74
CA ALA A 52 -9.89 18.00 -16.05
C ALA A 52 -9.39 19.45 -16.17
N GLU A 53 -9.60 20.27 -15.13
CA GLU A 53 -9.07 21.65 -15.08
C GLU A 53 -7.53 21.67 -15.16
N LEU A 54 -6.86 20.78 -14.43
CA LEU A 54 -5.40 20.64 -14.50
C LEU A 54 -4.95 20.30 -15.91
N TYR A 55 -5.58 19.30 -16.55
CA TYR A 55 -5.17 18.82 -17.87
C TYR A 55 -5.36 19.87 -18.95
N ALA A 56 -6.43 20.67 -18.86
CA ALA A 56 -6.71 21.77 -19.76
C ALA A 56 -5.74 22.96 -19.57
N ALA A 57 -5.44 23.32 -18.32
CA ALA A 57 -4.63 24.48 -17.98
C ALA A 57 -3.12 24.24 -18.13
N MET A 58 -2.65 23.01 -17.91
CA MET A 58 -1.23 22.64 -17.87
C MET A 58 -0.90 21.43 -18.76
N PRO A 59 -1.07 21.52 -20.08
CA PRO A 59 -0.89 20.40 -21.00
C PRO A 59 0.56 19.85 -21.05
N GLU A 60 1.53 20.61 -20.54
CA GLU A 60 2.92 20.19 -20.42
C GLU A 60 3.17 19.23 -19.22
N VAL A 61 2.26 19.18 -18.23
CA VAL A 61 2.31 18.18 -17.15
C VAL A 61 1.86 16.84 -17.70
N LYS A 62 2.71 15.83 -17.60
CA LYS A 62 2.45 14.47 -18.12
C LYS A 62 2.50 13.39 -17.04
N LEU A 63 2.70 13.78 -15.80
CA LEU A 63 2.82 12.87 -14.67
C LEU A 63 1.87 13.28 -13.55
N VAL A 64 1.18 12.31 -12.98
CA VAL A 64 0.33 12.52 -11.79
C VAL A 64 0.59 11.46 -10.72
N ALA A 65 0.56 11.90 -9.45
CA ALA A 65 0.46 11.02 -8.30
C ALA A 65 -0.98 11.10 -7.75
N VAL A 66 -1.70 9.96 -7.79
CA VAL A 66 -3.10 9.87 -7.36
C VAL A 66 -3.17 9.36 -5.92
N CYS A 67 -3.47 10.27 -4.99
CA CYS A 67 -3.48 10.05 -3.55
C CYS A 67 -4.91 10.11 -2.95
N THR A 68 -5.93 9.96 -3.77
CA THR A 68 -7.34 9.94 -3.35
C THR A 68 -7.70 8.63 -2.63
N PRO A 69 -8.81 8.56 -1.88
CA PRO A 69 -9.33 7.30 -1.38
C PRO A 69 -9.58 6.27 -2.50
N PRO A 70 -9.50 4.95 -2.21
CA PRO A 70 -9.60 3.91 -3.24
C PRO A 70 -10.94 3.90 -3.99
N GLY A 71 -12.05 4.22 -3.33
CA GLY A 71 -13.38 4.19 -3.93
C GLY A 71 -13.62 5.12 -5.12
N VAL A 72 -12.83 6.20 -5.25
CA VAL A 72 -12.93 7.15 -6.38
C VAL A 72 -11.73 7.02 -7.34
N ARG A 73 -10.72 6.25 -6.97
CA ARG A 73 -9.42 6.24 -7.66
C ARG A 73 -9.49 5.64 -9.05
N HIS A 74 -10.28 4.59 -9.25
CA HIS A 74 -10.44 3.96 -10.56
C HIS A 74 -10.84 4.97 -11.64
N ALA A 75 -11.91 5.75 -11.40
CA ALA A 75 -12.38 6.77 -12.35
C ALA A 75 -11.33 7.84 -12.62
N ILE A 76 -10.67 8.35 -11.57
CA ILE A 76 -9.64 9.38 -11.66
C ILE A 76 -8.43 8.88 -12.47
N VAL A 77 -7.98 7.65 -12.24
CA VAL A 77 -6.85 7.08 -12.98
C VAL A 77 -7.21 6.83 -14.44
N ARG A 78 -8.43 6.37 -14.74
CA ARG A 78 -8.87 6.23 -16.13
C ARG A 78 -8.87 7.57 -16.86
N GLU A 79 -9.41 8.62 -16.23
CA GLU A 79 -9.39 9.99 -16.76
C GLU A 79 -7.96 10.48 -17.01
N ALA A 80 -7.05 10.25 -16.06
CA ALA A 80 -5.63 10.59 -16.23
C ALA A 80 -4.99 9.86 -17.42
N LEU A 81 -5.25 8.56 -17.56
CA LEU A 81 -4.75 7.76 -18.68
C LEU A 81 -5.33 8.25 -20.03
N ASP A 82 -6.61 8.69 -20.06
CA ASP A 82 -7.23 9.29 -21.25
C ASP A 82 -6.58 10.61 -21.63
N ALA A 83 -6.22 11.43 -20.64
CA ALA A 83 -5.49 12.67 -20.83
C ALA A 83 -3.98 12.46 -21.17
N GLY A 84 -3.56 11.20 -21.32
CA GLY A 84 -2.18 10.84 -21.69
C GLY A 84 -1.17 10.99 -20.58
N MET A 85 -1.60 10.91 -19.31
CA MET A 85 -0.73 10.95 -18.14
C MET A 85 -0.09 9.58 -17.87
N ASP A 86 1.15 9.57 -17.39
CA ASP A 86 1.73 8.45 -16.67
C ASP A 86 1.42 8.62 -15.17
N VAL A 87 1.02 7.54 -14.52
CA VAL A 87 0.36 7.59 -13.22
C VAL A 87 1.12 6.81 -12.16
N LEU A 88 1.35 7.45 -11.02
CA LEU A 88 1.70 6.82 -9.75
C LEU A 88 0.43 6.75 -8.90
N MET A 89 0.06 5.54 -8.43
CA MET A 89 -1.12 5.32 -7.58
C MET A 89 -0.72 4.97 -6.14
N GLU A 90 -1.39 5.58 -5.18
CA GLU A 90 -1.30 5.20 -3.77
C GLU A 90 -1.99 3.87 -3.44
N LYS A 91 -1.59 3.28 -2.31
CA LYS A 91 -2.26 2.10 -1.73
C LYS A 91 -3.57 2.49 -1.01
N PRO A 92 -4.51 1.57 -0.88
CA PRO A 92 -4.78 0.45 -1.76
C PRO A 92 -5.07 0.95 -3.17
N PRO A 93 -4.68 0.25 -4.26
CA PRO A 93 -4.76 0.80 -5.61
C PRO A 93 -6.19 1.12 -6.04
N THR A 94 -7.11 0.24 -5.71
CA THR A 94 -8.54 0.31 -6.04
C THR A 94 -9.35 -0.37 -4.94
N THR A 95 -10.66 -0.29 -5.00
CA THR A 95 -11.56 -1.02 -4.09
C THR A 95 -11.61 -2.51 -4.42
N THR A 96 -11.62 -2.85 -5.70
CA THR A 96 -11.74 -4.23 -6.17
C THR A 96 -10.60 -4.64 -7.09
N ILE A 97 -10.37 -5.96 -7.19
CA ILE A 97 -9.40 -6.53 -8.14
C ILE A 97 -9.79 -6.24 -9.58
N SER A 98 -11.08 -6.31 -9.90
CA SER A 98 -11.58 -6.07 -11.26
C SER A 98 -11.25 -4.65 -11.74
N GLU A 99 -11.36 -3.65 -10.86
CA GLU A 99 -10.96 -2.28 -11.16
C GLU A 99 -9.46 -2.17 -11.40
N LEU A 100 -8.64 -2.88 -10.61
CA LEU A 100 -7.19 -2.89 -10.80
C LEU A 100 -6.80 -3.54 -12.12
N ASP A 101 -7.40 -4.69 -12.45
CA ASP A 101 -7.13 -5.41 -13.69
C ASP A 101 -7.55 -4.56 -14.91
N ASP A 102 -8.68 -3.82 -14.82
CA ASP A 102 -9.09 -2.85 -15.84
C ASP A 102 -8.07 -1.74 -16.01
N LEU A 103 -7.59 -1.12 -14.93
CA LEU A 103 -6.59 -0.06 -15.02
C LEU A 103 -5.28 -0.54 -15.66
N VAL A 104 -4.83 -1.75 -15.33
CA VAL A 104 -3.64 -2.36 -15.94
C VAL A 104 -3.82 -2.56 -17.45
N ALA A 105 -4.96 -3.11 -17.85
CA ALA A 105 -5.29 -3.32 -19.26
C ALA A 105 -5.41 -1.97 -20.01
N TYR A 106 -6.05 -0.99 -19.36
CA TYR A 106 -6.28 0.32 -19.95
C TYR A 106 -5.00 1.13 -20.10
N ALA A 107 -4.11 1.15 -19.11
CA ALA A 107 -2.80 1.79 -19.20
C ALA A 107 -1.98 1.21 -20.35
N ARG A 108 -2.02 -0.13 -20.52
CA ARG A 108 -1.37 -0.81 -21.66
C ARG A 108 -1.97 -0.37 -23.00
N LYS A 109 -3.30 -0.30 -23.12
CA LYS A 109 -4.01 0.17 -24.33
C LYS A 109 -3.62 1.60 -24.67
N LYS A 110 -3.53 2.47 -23.66
CA LYS A 110 -3.15 3.89 -23.82
C LYS A 110 -1.64 4.11 -23.98
N LYS A 111 -0.83 3.06 -23.84
CA LYS A 111 0.64 3.13 -23.84
C LYS A 111 1.17 4.12 -22.80
N ARG A 112 0.56 4.09 -21.60
CA ARG A 112 0.96 4.91 -20.45
C ARG A 112 1.54 4.04 -19.37
N ILE A 113 2.37 4.64 -18.54
CA ILE A 113 2.98 3.97 -17.40
C ILE A 113 2.04 4.06 -16.21
N LEU A 114 1.75 2.91 -15.62
CA LEU A 114 1.01 2.79 -14.39
C LEU A 114 1.93 2.17 -13.33
N PHE A 115 2.19 2.91 -12.28
CA PHE A 115 2.97 2.46 -11.15
C PHE A 115 2.11 2.51 -9.88
N GLN A 116 1.94 1.37 -9.23
CA GLN A 116 1.20 1.27 -7.98
C GLN A 116 2.18 1.10 -6.83
N THR A 117 2.00 1.90 -5.76
CA THR A 117 2.89 1.88 -4.62
C THR A 117 2.43 0.88 -3.56
N TRP A 118 3.39 0.11 -3.03
CA TRP A 118 3.28 -0.59 -1.76
C TRP A 118 4.43 -0.08 -0.89
N HIS A 119 4.25 1.08 -0.25
CA HIS A 119 5.35 1.84 0.37
C HIS A 119 6.18 0.98 1.32
N SER A 120 5.56 0.17 2.18
CA SER A 120 6.26 -0.68 3.14
C SER A 120 7.21 -1.72 2.49
N GLN A 121 7.02 -2.04 1.21
CA GLN A 121 7.94 -2.91 0.46
C GLN A 121 9.30 -2.26 0.18
N TYR A 122 9.41 -0.93 0.29
CA TYR A 122 10.60 -0.18 -0.09
C TYR A 122 11.61 -0.01 1.03
N ASN A 123 11.36 -0.61 2.20
CA ASN A 123 12.33 -0.69 3.27
C ASN A 123 13.45 -1.70 2.94
N GLU A 124 14.71 -1.34 3.22
CA GLU A 124 15.87 -2.19 2.94
C GLU A 124 15.86 -3.52 3.70
N ALA A 125 15.33 -3.50 4.93
CA ALA A 125 15.17 -4.70 5.75
C ALA A 125 14.27 -5.75 5.06
N VAL A 126 13.26 -5.31 4.30
CA VAL A 126 12.37 -6.18 3.52
C VAL A 126 13.14 -6.88 2.39
N ASP A 127 13.97 -6.17 1.65
CA ASP A 127 14.80 -6.77 0.58
C ASP A 127 15.84 -7.73 1.14
N THR A 128 16.40 -7.42 2.32
CA THR A 128 17.34 -8.30 3.02
C THR A 128 16.67 -9.57 3.49
N ALA A 129 15.50 -9.48 4.13
CA ALA A 129 14.69 -10.64 4.52
C ALA A 129 14.34 -11.51 3.30
N ARG A 130 13.91 -10.92 2.20
CA ARG A 130 13.62 -11.63 0.94
C ARG A 130 14.81 -12.44 0.43
N LYS A 131 16.03 -11.87 0.47
CA LYS A 131 17.26 -12.55 0.05
C LYS A 131 17.54 -13.78 0.92
N ILE A 132 17.39 -13.65 2.24
CA ILE A 132 17.58 -14.77 3.19
C ILE A 132 16.56 -15.86 2.90
N LEU A 133 15.27 -15.53 2.82
CA LEU A 133 14.20 -16.50 2.64
C LEU A 133 14.27 -17.26 1.30
N ARG A 134 14.76 -16.61 0.25
CA ARG A 134 15.02 -17.29 -1.03
C ARG A 134 16.11 -18.33 -0.96
N LYS A 135 17.10 -18.14 -0.08
CA LYS A 135 18.23 -19.05 0.12
C LYS A 135 17.89 -20.16 1.11
N ASP A 136 17.25 -19.80 2.22
CA ASP A 136 17.16 -20.67 3.39
C ASP A 136 15.75 -21.28 3.57
N GLY A 137 14.80 -20.91 2.71
CA GLY A 137 13.41 -21.39 2.76
C GLY A 137 12.62 -20.80 3.93
N VAL A 138 11.35 -21.20 4.04
CA VAL A 138 10.41 -20.73 5.06
C VAL A 138 9.78 -21.91 5.76
N ALA A 139 9.88 -21.99 7.09
CA ALA A 139 9.20 -22.98 7.93
C ALA A 139 7.91 -22.37 8.54
N SER A 140 7.97 -21.14 9.01
CA SER A 140 6.79 -20.45 9.52
C SER A 140 6.85 -18.94 9.32
N VAL A 141 5.67 -18.31 9.27
CA VAL A 141 5.49 -16.85 9.33
C VAL A 141 4.30 -16.52 10.23
N ARG A 142 4.49 -15.60 11.15
CA ARG A 142 3.41 -14.96 11.92
C ARG A 142 3.51 -13.45 11.70
N ILE A 143 2.44 -12.87 11.21
CA ILE A 143 2.23 -11.42 11.12
C ILE A 143 1.41 -10.99 12.33
N ASP A 144 1.89 -10.01 13.10
CA ASP A 144 1.16 -9.30 14.13
C ASP A 144 1.19 -7.81 13.79
N TRP A 145 0.01 -7.28 13.43
CA TRP A 145 -0.11 -5.88 12.99
C TRP A 145 -1.29 -5.23 13.69
N ARG A 146 -0.97 -4.39 14.66
CA ARG A 146 -1.96 -3.76 15.54
C ARG A 146 -1.69 -2.28 15.62
N GLU A 147 -2.74 -1.49 15.50
CA GLU A 147 -2.68 -0.04 15.63
C GLU A 147 -4.04 0.53 16.00
N SER A 148 -4.10 1.82 16.26
CA SER A 148 -5.33 2.51 16.62
C SER A 148 -5.93 3.24 15.42
N VAL A 149 -7.15 2.88 15.03
CA VAL A 149 -7.92 3.63 14.04
C VAL A 149 -8.15 5.08 14.47
N ARG A 150 -8.35 5.33 15.76
CA ARG A 150 -8.56 6.68 16.30
C ARG A 150 -7.35 7.58 16.12
N LYS A 151 -6.15 7.00 16.12
CA LYS A 151 -4.90 7.73 15.89
C LYS A 151 -4.66 8.05 14.41
N TRP A 152 -4.90 7.06 13.53
CA TRP A 152 -4.49 7.16 12.13
C TRP A 152 -5.60 7.67 11.21
N HIS A 153 -6.86 7.42 11.55
CA HIS A 153 -8.04 7.78 10.75
C HIS A 153 -9.12 8.51 11.57
N PRO A 154 -8.78 9.52 12.40
CA PRO A 154 -9.76 10.15 13.28
C PRO A 154 -10.93 10.74 12.47
N GLY A 155 -12.16 10.29 12.78
CA GLY A 155 -13.39 10.77 12.14
C GLY A 155 -13.54 10.44 10.65
N GLN A 156 -12.77 9.50 10.12
CA GLN A 156 -12.84 9.12 8.71
C GLN A 156 -13.81 7.94 8.51
N ASP A 157 -15.11 8.22 8.44
CA ASP A 157 -16.14 7.16 8.35
C ASP A 157 -16.03 6.28 7.09
N TRP A 158 -15.43 6.76 6.01
CA TRP A 158 -15.27 5.99 4.77
C TRP A 158 -14.56 4.64 4.96
N VAL A 159 -13.70 4.53 5.99
CA VAL A 159 -12.97 3.27 6.26
C VAL A 159 -13.91 2.15 6.72
N TRP A 160 -15.09 2.53 7.23
CA TRP A 160 -16.13 1.64 7.76
C TRP A 160 -17.24 1.32 6.76
N GLU A 161 -17.31 2.06 5.65
CA GLU A 161 -18.34 1.93 4.63
C GLU A 161 -18.04 0.80 3.64
N PRO A 162 -19.02 0.32 2.85
CA PRO A 162 -18.76 -0.58 1.74
C PRO A 162 -17.71 -0.02 0.78
N GLY A 163 -16.68 -0.81 0.49
CA GLY A 163 -15.52 -0.35 -0.26
C GLY A 163 -14.41 0.25 0.60
N GLY A 164 -14.65 0.47 1.89
CA GLY A 164 -13.60 0.65 2.89
C GLY A 164 -12.91 -0.68 3.21
N PHE A 165 -11.77 -0.60 3.86
CA PHE A 165 -10.92 -1.76 4.12
C PHE A 165 -10.95 -2.21 5.59
N GLY A 166 -11.44 -1.35 6.52
CA GLY A 166 -11.38 -1.64 7.94
C GLY A 166 -9.94 -1.93 8.38
N VAL A 167 -9.76 -2.94 9.22
CA VAL A 167 -8.45 -3.38 9.71
C VAL A 167 -7.47 -3.75 8.59
N PHE A 168 -7.95 -3.99 7.37
CA PHE A 168 -7.08 -4.25 6.23
C PHE A 168 -6.45 -2.98 5.64
N ASP A 169 -6.91 -1.77 5.98
CA ASP A 169 -6.22 -0.55 5.53
C ASP A 169 -4.77 -0.49 6.04
N PRO A 170 -4.46 -0.71 7.33
CA PRO A 170 -3.11 -0.94 7.79
C PRO A 170 -2.59 -2.36 7.48
N GLY A 171 -3.43 -3.38 7.59
CA GLY A 171 -3.04 -4.78 7.40
C GLY A 171 -2.50 -5.09 6.00
N ILE A 172 -2.96 -4.37 4.97
CA ILE A 172 -2.48 -4.57 3.60
C ILE A 172 -1.00 -4.16 3.44
N ASN A 173 -0.47 -3.29 4.30
CA ASN A 173 0.96 -2.98 4.33
C ASN A 173 1.77 -4.22 4.72
N ALA A 174 1.36 -4.93 5.78
CA ALA A 174 1.97 -6.19 6.19
C ALA A 174 1.82 -7.27 5.10
N LEU A 175 0.64 -7.39 4.49
CA LEU A 175 0.41 -8.32 3.37
C LEU A 175 1.27 -7.99 2.16
N SER A 176 1.57 -6.71 1.91
CA SER A 176 2.47 -6.29 0.84
C SER A 176 3.92 -6.71 1.10
N ILE A 177 4.40 -6.55 2.34
CA ILE A 177 5.71 -7.08 2.74
C ILE A 177 5.71 -8.60 2.61
N PHE A 178 4.71 -9.26 3.18
CA PHE A 178 4.58 -10.72 3.17
C PHE A 178 4.64 -11.28 1.75
N SER A 179 3.82 -10.79 0.83
CA SER A 179 3.82 -11.25 -0.56
C SER A 179 5.16 -11.02 -1.25
N LYS A 180 5.86 -9.92 -0.94
CA LYS A 180 7.17 -9.60 -1.52
C LYS A 180 8.28 -10.53 -1.03
N ILE A 181 8.31 -10.88 0.25
CA ILE A 181 9.39 -11.68 0.84
C ILE A 181 9.23 -13.17 0.61
N MET A 182 8.00 -13.67 0.41
CA MET A 182 7.75 -15.09 0.20
C MET A 182 8.39 -15.59 -1.10
N PRO A 183 9.14 -16.71 -1.07
CA PRO A 183 9.77 -17.29 -2.25
C PRO A 183 8.82 -18.12 -3.13
N PHE A 184 7.54 -18.23 -2.75
CA PHE A 184 6.49 -18.98 -3.43
C PHE A 184 5.14 -18.28 -3.28
N PRO A 185 4.16 -18.57 -4.16
CA PRO A 185 2.81 -18.03 -4.02
C PRO A 185 2.14 -18.49 -2.73
N VAL A 186 1.36 -17.57 -2.13
CA VAL A 186 0.57 -17.81 -0.92
C VAL A 186 -0.90 -17.49 -1.20
N PHE A 187 -1.80 -18.23 -0.55
CA PHE A 187 -3.24 -18.13 -0.70
C PHE A 187 -3.89 -18.09 0.67
N VAL A 188 -5.01 -17.41 0.81
CA VAL A 188 -5.83 -17.51 2.02
C VAL A 188 -6.42 -18.92 2.08
N GLU A 189 -6.27 -19.59 3.21
CA GLU A 189 -6.90 -20.86 3.50
C GLU A 189 -8.20 -20.66 4.28
N SER A 190 -8.15 -19.81 5.31
CA SER A 190 -9.30 -19.41 6.11
C SER A 190 -9.06 -18.04 6.75
N ALA A 191 -10.14 -17.37 7.12
CA ALA A 191 -10.06 -16.14 7.89
C ALA A 191 -11.21 -16.10 8.92
N ARG A 192 -11.02 -15.32 9.99
CA ARG A 192 -12.04 -14.92 10.94
C ARG A 192 -12.00 -13.41 11.03
N LEU A 193 -13.14 -12.77 10.78
CA LEU A 193 -13.26 -11.33 10.65
C LEU A 193 -14.26 -10.81 11.69
N LYS A 194 -13.83 -9.94 12.59
CA LYS A 194 -14.70 -9.33 13.60
C LYS A 194 -15.19 -7.96 13.12
N PHE A 195 -16.49 -7.83 13.03
CA PHE A 195 -17.15 -6.61 12.59
C PHE A 195 -17.87 -5.94 13.76
N PRO A 196 -17.65 -4.64 14.02
CA PRO A 196 -18.53 -3.91 14.89
C PRO A 196 -19.96 -4.00 14.34
N ALA A 197 -20.96 -4.20 15.22
CA ALA A 197 -22.33 -4.44 14.78
C ALA A 197 -22.91 -3.27 13.97
N ASN A 198 -22.42 -2.05 14.23
CA ASN A 198 -22.80 -0.82 13.54
C ASN A 198 -21.88 -0.44 12.33
N ARG A 199 -20.98 -1.33 11.88
CA ARG A 199 -20.01 -1.04 10.79
C ARG A 199 -20.02 -2.13 9.73
N GLN A 200 -19.53 -1.80 8.51
CA GLN A 200 -19.54 -2.69 7.35
C GLN A 200 -18.18 -3.36 7.09
N THR A 201 -17.12 -2.94 7.79
CA THR A 201 -15.77 -3.48 7.64
C THR A 201 -15.21 -3.98 8.98
N PRO A 202 -14.28 -4.95 8.98
CA PRO A 202 -13.79 -5.55 10.22
C PRO A 202 -12.80 -4.64 10.97
N VAL A 203 -12.82 -4.76 12.31
CA VAL A 203 -11.82 -4.14 13.21
C VAL A 203 -10.70 -5.09 13.59
N ASP A 204 -10.89 -6.39 13.39
CA ASP A 204 -9.96 -7.44 13.77
C ASP A 204 -10.04 -8.56 12.74
N ALA A 205 -8.91 -9.18 12.40
CA ALA A 205 -8.86 -10.29 11.48
C ALA A 205 -7.75 -11.27 11.86
N GLU A 206 -8.09 -12.56 11.90
CA GLU A 206 -7.14 -13.67 11.96
C GLU A 206 -7.20 -14.44 10.65
N ILE A 207 -6.03 -14.66 10.03
CA ILE A 207 -5.92 -15.31 8.72
C ILE A 207 -4.92 -16.46 8.80
N VAL A 208 -5.29 -17.59 8.22
CA VAL A 208 -4.39 -18.71 7.92
C VAL A 208 -4.16 -18.75 6.43
N PHE A 209 -2.89 -18.92 6.04
CA PHE A 209 -2.53 -19.04 4.64
C PHE A 209 -1.99 -20.44 4.33
N LYS A 210 -2.12 -20.83 3.07
CA LYS A 210 -1.54 -22.03 2.50
C LYS A 210 -0.62 -21.69 1.33
N SER A 211 0.22 -22.64 0.94
CA SER A 211 1.09 -22.55 -0.22
C SER A 211 1.00 -23.79 -1.08
N GLY A 212 1.52 -23.74 -2.30
CA GLY A 212 1.65 -24.94 -3.16
C GLY A 212 2.87 -25.82 -2.86
N GLN A 213 3.56 -25.60 -1.73
CA GLN A 213 4.76 -26.34 -1.38
C GLN A 213 4.43 -27.73 -0.82
N LYS A 214 5.28 -28.75 -1.09
CA LYS A 214 5.12 -30.09 -0.51
C LYS A 214 5.15 -30.07 1.02
N HIS A 215 6.12 -29.34 1.58
CA HIS A 215 6.19 -29.06 3.02
C HIS A 215 5.45 -27.75 3.28
N GLN A 216 4.22 -27.85 3.79
CA GLN A 216 3.39 -26.69 4.08
C GLN A 216 4.00 -25.90 5.24
N PRO A 217 4.51 -24.68 5.00
CA PRO A 217 4.94 -23.79 6.08
C PRO A 217 3.71 -23.35 6.89
N LYS A 218 3.90 -23.06 8.18
CA LYS A 218 2.84 -22.48 9.03
C LYS A 218 2.79 -20.98 8.77
N LEU A 219 1.73 -20.50 8.12
CA LEU A 219 1.59 -19.09 7.72
C LEU A 219 0.32 -18.51 8.31
N SER A 220 0.45 -17.42 9.08
CA SER A 220 -0.72 -16.76 9.69
C SER A 220 -0.51 -15.26 9.87
N ALA A 221 -1.62 -14.52 9.98
CA ALA A 221 -1.64 -13.11 10.29
C ALA A 221 -2.73 -12.78 11.31
N GLY A 222 -2.43 -11.89 12.26
CA GLY A 222 -3.38 -11.26 13.14
C GLY A 222 -3.33 -9.74 12.95
N PHE A 223 -4.49 -9.15 12.74
CA PHE A 223 -4.68 -7.72 12.58
C PHE A 223 -5.66 -7.20 13.63
N ASN A 224 -5.34 -6.06 14.25
CA ASN A 224 -6.24 -5.40 15.17
C ASN A 224 -6.15 -3.87 15.00
N TRP A 225 -7.28 -3.21 14.94
CA TRP A 225 -7.34 -1.76 14.71
C TRP A 225 -7.84 -0.97 15.92
N LEU A 226 -8.02 -1.65 17.04
CA LEU A 226 -8.43 -1.04 18.33
C LEU A 226 -7.31 -1.07 19.38
N GLU A 227 -6.05 -1.14 18.93
CA GLU A 227 -4.90 -1.17 19.83
C GLU A 227 -4.76 0.14 20.61
N THR A 228 -4.56 0.06 21.92
CA THR A 228 -4.45 1.21 22.84
C THR A 228 -3.14 1.25 23.61
N GLU A 229 -2.42 0.12 23.70
CA GLU A 229 -1.21 0.00 24.52
C GLU A 229 0.08 0.31 23.74
N GLY A 230 -0.02 0.43 22.42
CA GLY A 230 1.09 0.71 21.54
C GLY A 230 1.03 -0.08 20.23
N GLU A 231 1.63 0.48 19.20
CA GLU A 231 1.59 -0.11 17.87
C GLU A 231 2.51 -1.31 17.76
N VAL A 232 2.02 -2.38 17.18
CA VAL A 232 2.80 -3.58 16.86
C VAL A 232 2.77 -3.77 15.35
N TRP A 233 3.90 -3.62 14.69
CA TRP A 233 4.07 -3.82 13.25
C TRP A 233 5.21 -4.80 13.01
N THR A 234 4.89 -6.09 13.17
CA THR A 234 5.89 -7.15 13.24
C THR A 234 5.56 -8.32 12.33
N ILE A 235 6.56 -8.86 11.66
CA ILE A 235 6.51 -10.13 10.93
C ILE A 235 7.62 -11.03 11.47
N SER A 236 7.24 -12.08 12.17
CA SER A 236 8.14 -13.09 12.73
C SER A 236 8.22 -14.28 11.78
N ILE A 237 9.44 -14.74 11.48
CA ILE A 237 9.68 -15.77 10.47
C ILE A 237 10.70 -16.77 11.02
N GLU A 238 10.44 -18.06 10.78
CA GLU A 238 11.41 -19.10 10.98
C GLU A 238 11.79 -19.70 9.61
N THR A 239 13.08 -19.81 9.36
CA THR A 239 13.59 -20.43 8.14
C THR A 239 13.64 -21.96 8.29
N GLN A 240 13.69 -22.68 7.16
CA GLN A 240 13.88 -24.15 7.19
C GLN A 240 15.25 -24.56 7.77
N ARG A 241 16.19 -23.62 7.92
CA ARG A 241 17.49 -23.86 8.55
C ARG A 241 17.51 -23.55 10.06
N GLY A 242 16.38 -23.08 10.62
CA GLY A 242 16.24 -22.75 12.04
C GLY A 242 16.62 -21.33 12.42
N ASP A 243 16.97 -20.45 11.44
CA ASP A 243 17.18 -19.04 11.75
C ASP A 243 15.85 -18.32 11.99
N ARG A 244 15.82 -17.47 13.01
CA ARG A 244 14.68 -16.63 13.36
C ARG A 244 14.89 -15.22 12.82
N LEU A 245 14.00 -14.78 11.93
CA LEU A 245 13.96 -13.43 11.42
C LEU A 245 12.77 -12.69 12.05
N LYS A 246 12.98 -11.41 12.36
CA LYS A 246 11.93 -10.52 12.83
C LYS A 246 12.03 -9.18 12.10
N LEU A 247 11.04 -8.90 11.24
CA LEU A 247 10.83 -7.57 10.68
C LEU A 247 9.98 -6.77 11.66
N GLU A 248 10.47 -5.63 12.09
CA GLU A 248 9.84 -4.75 13.06
C GLU A 248 9.69 -3.34 12.49
N LYS A 249 8.93 -2.49 13.19
CA LYS A 249 8.72 -1.08 12.83
C LYS A 249 8.20 -0.92 11.39
N GLY A 250 7.28 -1.79 10.96
CA GLY A 250 6.73 -1.75 9.60
C GLY A 250 7.71 -2.14 8.49
N GLY A 251 8.73 -2.94 8.81
CA GLY A 251 9.74 -3.39 7.84
C GLY A 251 11.00 -2.52 7.80
N ARG A 252 11.14 -1.53 8.69
CA ARG A 252 12.35 -0.69 8.78
C ARG A 252 13.53 -1.37 9.49
N MET A 253 13.24 -2.36 10.35
CA MET A 253 14.25 -3.08 11.10
C MET A 253 14.13 -4.58 10.85
N LEU A 254 15.27 -5.24 10.64
CA LEU A 254 15.39 -6.70 10.58
C LEU A 254 16.33 -7.18 11.67
N ARG A 255 15.84 -8.11 12.50
CA ARG A 255 16.69 -8.93 13.35
C ARG A 255 16.83 -10.33 12.75
N VAL A 256 18.00 -10.91 12.97
CA VAL A 256 18.29 -12.32 12.66
C VAL A 256 18.89 -12.93 13.92
N ASN A 257 18.25 -13.95 14.48
CA ASN A 257 18.63 -14.59 15.74
C ASN A 257 18.86 -13.55 16.86
N ASP A 258 17.90 -12.63 17.00
CA ASP A 258 17.84 -11.52 17.96
C ASP A 258 18.85 -10.37 17.71
N ALA A 259 19.86 -10.56 16.86
CA ALA A 259 20.81 -9.50 16.50
C ALA A 259 20.22 -8.59 15.41
N VAL A 260 20.39 -7.27 15.57
CA VAL A 260 19.98 -6.29 14.53
C VAL A 260 20.89 -6.47 13.31
N LYS A 261 20.27 -6.81 12.17
CA LYS A 261 20.96 -6.98 10.88
C LYS A 261 20.85 -5.74 10.00
N VAL A 262 19.69 -5.09 10.02
CA VAL A 262 19.40 -3.86 9.29
C VAL A 262 18.50 -2.99 10.16
N GLU A 263 18.82 -1.72 10.28
CA GLU A 263 17.96 -0.71 10.85
C GLU A 263 18.21 0.61 10.12
N ASN A 264 17.25 1.07 9.36
CA ASN A 264 17.36 2.30 8.57
C ASN A 264 16.21 3.24 8.86
N PRO A 265 16.42 4.57 8.71
CA PRO A 265 15.32 5.51 8.69
C PRO A 265 14.33 5.16 7.56
N SER A 266 13.10 5.65 7.68
CA SER A 266 12.10 5.46 6.63
C SER A 266 12.48 6.31 5.42
N GLU A 267 12.77 5.66 4.30
CA GLU A 267 13.03 6.27 2.98
C GLU A 267 12.08 5.67 1.94
N GLU A 268 10.92 5.21 2.38
CA GLU A 268 9.97 4.48 1.55
C GLU A 268 9.57 5.30 0.31
N TYR A 269 9.20 6.57 0.52
CA TYR A 269 8.70 7.43 -0.55
C TYR A 269 9.83 7.98 -1.43
N GLU A 270 11.01 8.25 -0.90
CA GLU A 270 12.19 8.56 -1.70
C GLU A 270 12.47 7.45 -2.70
N ARG A 271 12.50 6.21 -2.24
CA ARG A 271 12.73 5.02 -3.10
C ARG A 271 11.59 4.75 -4.08
N ILE A 272 10.35 5.07 -3.72
CA ILE A 272 9.19 5.01 -4.62
C ILE A 272 9.39 5.99 -5.79
N TYR A 273 9.75 7.23 -5.52
CA TYR A 273 9.97 8.22 -6.58
C TYR A 273 11.20 7.89 -7.44
N GLU A 274 12.27 7.38 -6.87
CA GLU A 274 13.43 6.84 -7.63
C GLU A 274 13.00 5.66 -8.53
N ARG A 275 12.15 4.76 -7.99
CA ARG A 275 11.59 3.66 -8.78
C ARG A 275 10.73 4.17 -9.91
N PHE A 276 9.86 5.13 -9.65
CA PHE A 276 9.01 5.73 -10.68
C PHE A 276 9.86 6.39 -11.79
N ALA A 277 10.87 7.17 -11.44
CA ALA A 277 11.82 7.73 -12.40
C ALA A 277 12.47 6.66 -13.28
N THR A 278 12.84 5.52 -12.67
CA THR A 278 13.41 4.36 -13.37
C THR A 278 12.40 3.73 -14.33
N LEU A 279 11.15 3.56 -13.91
CA LEU A 279 10.07 2.99 -14.72
C LEU A 279 9.77 3.88 -15.93
N LEU A 280 9.70 5.20 -15.71
CA LEU A 280 9.52 6.19 -16.77
C LEU A 280 10.65 6.13 -17.81
N LYS A 281 11.91 6.01 -17.38
CA LYS A 281 13.07 5.84 -18.30
C LYS A 281 12.99 4.54 -19.11
N LYS A 282 12.45 3.47 -18.52
CA LYS A 282 12.33 2.14 -19.13
C LYS A 282 11.05 1.95 -19.95
N GLY A 283 10.09 2.87 -19.86
CA GLY A 283 8.77 2.71 -20.49
C GLY A 283 7.98 1.52 -19.94
N LYS A 284 8.07 1.22 -18.62
CA LYS A 284 7.47 0.02 -18.02
C LYS A 284 6.55 0.38 -16.88
N SER A 285 5.38 -0.25 -16.86
CA SER A 285 4.47 -0.24 -15.71
C SER A 285 4.92 -1.26 -14.65
N GLU A 286 4.53 -1.01 -13.40
CA GLU A 286 4.73 -1.93 -12.27
C GLU A 286 3.51 -1.87 -11.36
N VAL A 287 2.71 -2.94 -11.38
CA VAL A 287 1.49 -3.09 -10.59
C VAL A 287 1.46 -4.50 -10.02
N ASP A 288 1.39 -4.61 -8.71
CA ASP A 288 1.23 -5.89 -8.00
C ASP A 288 -0.13 -5.94 -7.30
N GLY A 289 -1.05 -6.76 -7.81
CA GLY A 289 -2.38 -6.96 -7.24
C GLY A 289 -2.41 -7.99 -6.10
N THR A 290 -1.29 -8.64 -5.77
CA THR A 290 -1.27 -9.76 -4.80
C THR A 290 -1.78 -9.34 -3.41
N PRO A 291 -1.34 -8.22 -2.81
CA PRO A 291 -1.84 -7.84 -1.48
C PRO A 291 -3.36 -7.59 -1.48
N LEU A 292 -3.88 -6.95 -2.53
CA LEU A 292 -5.32 -6.69 -2.65
C LEU A 292 -6.13 -7.99 -2.85
N ARG A 293 -5.58 -8.97 -3.60
CA ARG A 293 -6.20 -10.31 -3.72
C ARG A 293 -6.28 -11.04 -2.40
N LEU A 294 -5.22 -11.00 -1.59
CA LEU A 294 -5.23 -11.62 -0.27
C LEU A 294 -6.30 -11.00 0.64
N VAL A 295 -6.51 -9.68 0.57
CA VAL A 295 -7.61 -9.01 1.28
C VAL A 295 -8.97 -9.47 0.75
N ALA A 296 -9.18 -9.48 -0.57
CA ALA A 296 -10.43 -9.91 -1.18
C ALA A 296 -10.75 -11.38 -0.85
N ASP A 297 -9.75 -12.26 -0.89
CA ASP A 297 -9.90 -13.67 -0.53
C ASP A 297 -10.23 -13.83 0.96
N ALA A 298 -9.63 -13.01 1.84
CA ALA A 298 -9.96 -13.02 3.27
C ALA A 298 -11.41 -12.60 3.53
N PHE A 299 -11.93 -11.61 2.81
CA PHE A 299 -13.35 -11.26 2.89
C PHE A 299 -14.27 -12.36 2.34
N LEU A 300 -13.88 -13.03 1.25
CA LEU A 300 -14.67 -14.07 0.61
C LEU A 300 -14.72 -15.35 1.46
N LEU A 301 -13.61 -15.75 2.06
CA LEU A 301 -13.45 -17.00 2.81
C LEU A 301 -13.67 -16.81 4.32
N GLY A 302 -13.74 -15.56 4.77
CA GLY A 302 -13.76 -15.22 6.18
C GLY A 302 -15.08 -15.52 6.86
N ALA A 303 -15.03 -16.28 7.98
CA ALA A 303 -16.14 -16.37 8.90
C ALA A 303 -16.35 -15.00 9.56
N ARG A 304 -17.58 -14.46 9.48
CA ARG A 304 -17.94 -13.18 10.08
C ARG A 304 -18.40 -13.39 11.52
N GLU A 305 -17.86 -12.59 12.42
CA GLU A 305 -18.26 -12.49 13.82
C GLU A 305 -18.64 -11.02 14.11
N ASN A 306 -19.82 -10.80 14.69
CA ASN A 306 -20.20 -9.46 15.15
C ASN A 306 -19.65 -9.23 16.56
N VAL A 307 -19.06 -8.06 16.75
CA VAL A 307 -18.58 -7.60 18.06
C VAL A 307 -19.29 -6.31 18.46
N GLU A 308 -18.96 -5.75 19.63
CA GLU A 308 -19.55 -4.50 20.12
C GLU A 308 -19.44 -3.35 19.09
N ASP A 309 -20.37 -2.41 19.19
CA ASP A 309 -20.40 -1.22 18.35
C ASP A 309 -19.10 -0.43 18.45
N PHE A 310 -18.61 0.05 17.32
CA PHE A 310 -17.52 1.02 17.28
C PHE A 310 -18.09 2.44 17.17
N ASN A 311 -17.74 3.29 18.11
CA ASN A 311 -17.99 4.72 18.11
C ASN A 311 -16.66 5.48 18.19
N TRP A 312 -16.59 6.64 17.53
CA TRP A 312 -15.39 7.48 17.54
C TRP A 312 -15.01 7.99 18.93
#